data_5adf6cf90530719bb454e7d6a5741f1e
#
_entry.id   5adf6cf90530719bb454e7d6a5741f1e
#
_cell.length_a   1.000
_cell.length_b   1.000
_cell.length_c   1.000
_cell.angle_alpha   90.00
_cell.angle_beta   90.00
_cell.angle_gamma   90.00
#
_symmetry.space_group_name_H-M   'P 1'
#
loop_
_entity.id
_entity.type
_entity.pdbx_description
1 polymer ?
#
loop_
_entity_poly.entity_id
_entity_poly.type
_entity_poly.pdbx_seq_one_letter_code
_entity_poly.pdbx_strand_id
1 'polypeptide(L)'
;MVPVEMALYLGLLLVGLWVAYRVYVSYVVGKEGFASNGNYRFVMYYADWCGHCKTTKPEFAKLGSSKTIGESVVDIVMINPETNPVKGVDIRGYPTIHLYGPKGQLVSEYAGQRTEDAFLDFLQKNVA
;
A
#
# COMPACT_ATOMS: atom_id res chain seq x y z
N MET A 1 34.63 -37.76 -19.00
CA MET A 1 34.87 -36.39 -19.51
C MET A 1 33.63 -35.90 -20.19
N VAL A 2 33.05 -34.78 -19.74
CA VAL A 2 31.85 -34.20 -20.34
C VAL A 2 32.25 -33.40 -21.57
N PRO A 3 31.65 -33.64 -22.75
CA PRO A 3 31.96 -32.85 -23.93
C PRO A 3 31.62 -31.36 -23.71
N VAL A 4 32.44 -30.50 -24.28
CA VAL A 4 32.30 -29.03 -24.13
C VAL A 4 30.90 -28.53 -24.53
N GLU A 5 30.31 -29.18 -25.52
CA GLU A 5 28.95 -28.88 -25.95
C GLU A 5 27.91 -29.13 -24.86
N MET A 6 28.01 -30.23 -24.12
CA MET A 6 27.10 -30.54 -23.00
C MET A 6 27.28 -29.54 -21.85
N ALA A 7 28.51 -29.11 -21.59
CA ALA A 7 28.80 -28.12 -20.56
C ALA A 7 28.17 -26.76 -20.91
N LEU A 8 28.18 -26.37 -22.18
CA LEU A 8 27.53 -25.16 -22.67
C LEU A 8 26.01 -25.23 -22.53
N TYR A 9 25.38 -26.35 -22.88
CA TYR A 9 23.94 -26.55 -22.70
C TYR A 9 23.53 -26.51 -21.25
N LEU A 10 24.29 -27.13 -20.34
CA LEU A 10 24.04 -27.09 -18.90
C LEU A 10 24.16 -25.65 -18.38
N GLY A 11 25.15 -24.90 -18.83
CA GLY A 11 25.32 -23.50 -18.46
C GLY A 11 24.14 -22.65 -18.91
N LEU A 12 23.67 -22.82 -20.15
CA LEU A 12 22.49 -22.10 -20.67
C LEU A 12 21.22 -22.47 -19.93
N LEU A 13 21.02 -23.73 -19.57
CA LEU A 13 19.88 -24.16 -18.77
C LEU A 13 19.88 -23.53 -17.38
N LEU A 14 21.04 -23.48 -16.72
CA LEU A 14 21.17 -22.86 -15.39
C LEU A 14 20.88 -21.35 -15.45
N VAL A 15 21.39 -20.67 -16.47
CA VAL A 15 21.11 -19.24 -16.68
C VAL A 15 19.61 -19.02 -16.95
N GLY A 16 19.02 -19.85 -17.80
CA GLY A 16 17.59 -19.79 -18.08
C GLY A 16 16.73 -19.98 -16.85
N LEU A 17 17.06 -20.99 -16.02
CA LEU A 17 16.39 -21.23 -14.74
C LEU A 17 16.58 -20.07 -13.76
N TRP A 18 17.77 -19.49 -13.71
CA TRP A 18 18.04 -18.34 -12.86
C TRP A 18 17.25 -17.10 -13.27
N VAL A 19 17.19 -16.83 -14.58
CA VAL A 19 16.37 -15.73 -15.12
C VAL A 19 14.90 -15.97 -14.85
N ALA A 20 14.40 -17.18 -15.10
CA ALA A 20 13.01 -17.54 -14.82
C ALA A 20 12.68 -17.39 -13.32
N TYR A 21 13.59 -17.82 -12.45
CA TYR A 21 13.46 -17.64 -11.00
C TYR A 21 13.41 -16.17 -10.60
N ARG A 22 14.27 -15.32 -11.18
CA ARG A 22 14.29 -13.88 -10.91
C ARG A 22 13.00 -13.20 -11.37
N VAL A 23 12.52 -13.57 -12.55
CA VAL A 23 11.24 -13.05 -13.08
C VAL A 23 10.08 -13.52 -12.20
N TYR A 24 10.07 -14.79 -11.83
CA TYR A 24 9.04 -15.36 -10.93
C TYR A 24 9.02 -14.64 -9.58
N VAL A 25 10.18 -14.48 -8.94
CA VAL A 25 10.30 -13.78 -7.65
C VAL A 25 9.84 -12.33 -7.77
N SER A 26 10.25 -11.62 -8.83
CA SER A 26 9.80 -10.24 -9.07
C SER A 26 8.30 -10.15 -9.28
N TYR A 27 7.71 -11.14 -9.94
CA TYR A 27 6.28 -11.18 -10.19
C TYR A 27 5.47 -11.53 -8.93
N VAL A 28 5.94 -12.50 -8.14
CA VAL A 28 5.23 -12.97 -6.93
C VAL A 28 5.48 -12.04 -5.74
N VAL A 29 6.73 -11.61 -5.52
CA VAL A 29 7.08 -10.76 -4.39
C VAL A 29 6.64 -9.30 -4.63
N GLY A 30 6.61 -8.87 -5.89
CA GLY A 30 6.10 -7.54 -6.25
C GLY A 30 4.59 -7.36 -6.04
N LYS A 31 3.85 -8.44 -5.76
CA LYS A 31 2.40 -8.38 -5.46
C LYS A 31 2.07 -8.26 -3.98
N GLU A 32 3.04 -8.36 -3.09
CA GLU A 32 2.81 -8.20 -1.64
C GLU A 32 2.93 -6.75 -1.15
N GLY A 33 3.11 -5.79 -2.04
CA GLY A 33 2.81 -4.40 -1.76
C GLY A 33 1.44 -4.07 -2.32
N PHE A 34 0.70 -3.19 -1.69
CA PHE A 34 -0.52 -2.62 -2.26
C PHE A 34 -0.27 -2.35 -3.75
N ALA A 35 -0.99 -3.06 -4.63
CA ALA A 35 -0.87 -2.84 -6.07
C ALA A 35 -1.09 -1.34 -6.32
N SER A 36 -0.03 -0.62 -6.63
CA SER A 36 -0.16 0.79 -6.93
C SER A 36 -0.80 0.90 -8.31
N ASN A 37 -2.06 1.32 -8.32
CA ASN A 37 -2.79 1.64 -9.55
C ASN A 37 -2.44 3.03 -10.09
N GLY A 38 -1.35 3.65 -9.58
CA GLY A 38 -0.96 5.01 -9.88
C GLY A 38 -1.70 6.08 -9.08
N ASN A 39 -2.58 5.69 -8.17
CA ASN A 39 -3.33 6.61 -7.31
C ASN A 39 -2.65 6.75 -5.95
N TYR A 40 -2.90 7.87 -5.29
CA TYR A 40 -2.63 8.01 -3.86
C TYR A 40 -3.59 7.12 -3.08
N ARG A 41 -3.20 6.78 -1.85
CA ARG A 41 -4.06 6.05 -0.91
C ARG A 41 -4.09 6.74 0.43
N PHE A 42 -5.28 7.01 0.91
CA PHE A 42 -5.51 7.51 2.25
C PHE A 42 -6.14 6.38 3.06
N VAL A 43 -5.37 5.81 3.98
CA VAL A 43 -5.71 4.56 4.68
C VAL A 43 -5.89 4.82 6.16
N MET A 44 -7.04 4.44 6.69
CA MET A 44 -7.29 4.39 8.13
C MET A 44 -7.18 2.95 8.64
N TYR A 45 -6.23 2.73 9.50
CA TYR A 45 -6.08 1.48 10.25
C TYR A 45 -6.88 1.59 11.54
N TYR A 46 -7.77 0.65 11.78
CA TYR A 46 -8.68 0.67 12.92
C TYR A 46 -8.77 -0.70 13.59
N ALA A 47 -9.38 -0.73 14.79
CA ALA A 47 -9.74 -1.95 15.49
C ALA A 47 -11.20 -1.86 15.96
N ASP A 48 -11.88 -3.00 16.04
CA ASP A 48 -13.30 -3.03 16.41
C ASP A 48 -13.55 -2.58 17.85
N TRP A 49 -12.58 -2.83 18.74
CA TRP A 49 -12.65 -2.42 20.14
C TRP A 49 -12.27 -0.94 20.38
N CYS A 50 -11.82 -0.23 19.36
CA CYS A 50 -11.34 1.15 19.46
C CYS A 50 -12.52 2.13 19.53
N GLY A 51 -12.67 2.82 20.65
CA GLY A 51 -13.72 3.82 20.84
C GLY A 51 -13.56 5.04 19.93
N HIS A 52 -12.33 5.53 19.76
CA HIS A 52 -12.03 6.66 18.86
C HIS A 52 -12.27 6.30 17.38
N CYS A 53 -12.08 5.04 16.99
CA CYS A 53 -12.38 4.59 15.65
C CYS A 53 -13.87 4.64 15.33
N LYS A 54 -14.72 4.36 16.31
CA LYS A 54 -16.19 4.40 16.14
C LYS A 54 -16.70 5.79 15.79
N THR A 55 -16.08 6.84 16.32
CA THR A 55 -16.41 8.23 16.01
C THR A 55 -15.73 8.72 14.74
N THR A 56 -14.56 8.17 14.40
CA THR A 56 -13.77 8.56 13.23
C THR A 56 -14.29 7.92 11.94
N LYS A 57 -14.74 6.67 12.00
CA LYS A 57 -15.22 5.94 10.81
C LYS A 57 -16.30 6.68 10.02
N PRO A 58 -17.37 7.24 10.64
CA PRO A 58 -18.38 7.97 9.90
C PRO A 58 -17.81 9.20 9.16
N GLU A 59 -16.91 9.91 9.79
CA GLU A 59 -16.24 11.08 9.19
C GLU A 59 -15.33 10.68 8.03
N PHE A 60 -14.57 9.61 8.21
CA PHE A 60 -13.72 9.07 7.17
C PHE A 60 -14.53 8.50 5.99
N ALA A 61 -15.65 7.85 6.28
CA ALA A 61 -16.55 7.28 5.28
C ALA A 61 -17.22 8.35 4.41
N LYS A 62 -17.38 9.59 4.90
CA LYS A 62 -17.91 10.71 4.11
C LYS A 62 -17.02 11.07 2.93
N LEU A 63 -15.74 10.69 2.97
CA LEU A 63 -14.82 10.87 1.83
C LEU A 63 -15.20 9.99 0.63
N GLY A 64 -15.99 8.95 0.86
CA GLY A 64 -16.35 7.96 -0.17
C GLY A 64 -15.25 6.91 -0.38
N SER A 65 -15.28 6.25 -1.52
CA SER A 65 -14.28 5.23 -1.90
C SER A 65 -13.06 5.85 -2.59
N SER A 66 -13.20 7.05 -3.12
CA SER A 66 -12.12 7.81 -3.75
C SER A 66 -12.45 9.30 -3.77
N LYS A 67 -11.40 10.11 -3.81
CA LYS A 67 -11.49 11.58 -3.95
C LYS A 67 -10.54 12.04 -5.05
N THR A 68 -11.01 12.98 -5.86
CA THR A 68 -10.16 13.67 -6.82
C THR A 68 -9.64 14.96 -6.19
N ILE A 69 -8.32 15.06 -6.10
CA ILE A 69 -7.62 16.24 -5.58
C ILE A 69 -6.76 16.80 -6.70
N GLY A 70 -7.19 17.91 -7.29
CA GLY A 70 -6.56 18.47 -8.48
C GLY A 70 -6.63 17.47 -9.64
N GLU A 71 -5.48 17.05 -10.15
CA GLU A 71 -5.37 16.05 -11.24
C GLU A 71 -5.15 14.62 -10.69
N SER A 72 -5.03 14.46 -9.38
CA SER A 72 -4.73 13.18 -8.75
C SER A 72 -5.98 12.55 -8.15
N VAL A 73 -6.00 11.22 -8.13
CA VAL A 73 -7.04 10.44 -7.46
C VAL A 73 -6.47 9.84 -6.19
N VAL A 74 -7.22 9.92 -5.11
CA VAL A 74 -6.89 9.35 -3.81
C VAL A 74 -7.91 8.28 -3.49
N ASP A 75 -7.46 7.05 -3.39
CA ASP A 75 -8.29 5.94 -2.92
C ASP A 75 -8.44 6.03 -1.40
N ILE A 76 -9.66 5.91 -0.93
CA ILE A 76 -10.00 6.00 0.50
C ILE A 76 -10.26 4.58 1.00
N VAL A 77 -9.43 4.13 1.93
CA VAL A 77 -9.42 2.73 2.38
C VAL A 77 -9.45 2.66 3.91
N MET A 78 -10.24 1.75 4.46
CA MET A 78 -10.23 1.40 5.87
C MET A 78 -9.80 -0.05 6.03
N ILE A 79 -8.83 -0.31 6.89
CA ILE A 79 -8.29 -1.65 7.13
C ILE A 79 -8.27 -1.93 8.62
N ASN A 80 -8.76 -3.10 9.00
CA ASN A 80 -8.56 -3.65 10.34
C ASN A 80 -7.39 -4.64 10.29
N PRO A 81 -6.20 -4.28 10.82
CA PRO A 81 -5.03 -5.16 10.76
C PRO A 81 -5.17 -6.45 11.56
N GLU A 82 -6.11 -6.50 12.50
CA GLU A 82 -6.37 -7.72 13.28
C GLU A 82 -7.08 -8.80 12.46
N THR A 83 -7.88 -8.40 11.48
CA THR A 83 -8.58 -9.31 10.55
C THR A 83 -7.90 -9.40 9.19
N ASN A 84 -7.25 -8.32 8.74
CA ASN A 84 -6.49 -8.24 7.50
C ASN A 84 -5.07 -7.79 7.80
N PRO A 85 -4.16 -8.70 8.18
CA PRO A 85 -2.80 -8.34 8.56
C PRO A 85 -2.08 -7.54 7.47
N VAL A 86 -1.39 -6.48 7.89
CA VAL A 86 -0.57 -5.65 7.01
C VAL A 86 0.90 -5.78 7.41
N LYS A 87 1.79 -5.74 6.42
CA LYS A 87 3.24 -5.83 6.62
C LYS A 87 3.88 -4.48 6.38
N GLY A 88 4.94 -4.17 7.13
CA GLY A 88 5.72 -2.96 6.92
C GLY A 88 5.06 -1.68 7.38
N VAL A 89 3.99 -1.76 8.16
CA VAL A 89 3.28 -0.61 8.72
C VAL A 89 3.51 -0.57 10.22
N ASP A 90 3.98 0.58 10.70
CA ASP A 90 4.16 0.81 12.14
C ASP A 90 2.87 1.39 12.72
N ILE A 91 2.13 0.55 13.43
CA ILE A 91 0.87 0.92 14.08
C ILE A 91 1.07 0.89 15.59
N ARG A 92 1.10 2.08 16.21
CA ARG A 92 1.31 2.24 17.66
C ARG A 92 0.01 2.39 18.43
N GLY A 93 -1.09 2.59 17.73
CA GLY A 93 -2.40 2.78 18.31
C GLY A 93 -3.45 2.96 17.23
N TYR A 94 -4.69 3.13 17.62
CA TYR A 94 -5.81 3.29 16.69
C TYR A 94 -6.62 4.54 17.02
N PRO A 95 -7.16 5.21 16.01
CA PRO A 95 -6.91 4.97 14.58
C PRO A 95 -5.53 5.49 14.16
N THR A 96 -4.89 4.81 13.23
CA THR A 96 -3.69 5.28 12.53
C THR A 96 -4.08 5.58 11.09
N ILE A 97 -3.78 6.78 10.60
CA ILE A 97 -4.17 7.22 9.27
C ILE A 97 -2.94 7.63 8.49
N HIS A 98 -2.69 6.95 7.38
CA HIS A 98 -1.53 7.16 6.54
C HIS A 98 -1.94 7.58 5.12
N LEU A 99 -1.17 8.48 4.53
CA LEU A 99 -1.26 8.81 3.11
C LEU A 99 -0.08 8.16 2.38
N TYR A 100 -0.41 7.32 1.41
CA TYR A 100 0.58 6.69 0.53
C TYR A 100 0.53 7.32 -0.86
N GLY A 101 1.70 7.46 -1.47
CA GLY A 101 1.84 7.98 -2.82
C GLY A 101 1.55 6.93 -3.91
N PRO A 102 1.59 7.35 -5.19
CA PRO A 102 1.27 6.49 -6.33
C PRO A 102 2.17 5.26 -6.45
N LYS A 103 3.36 5.28 -5.87
CA LYS A 103 4.31 4.16 -5.86
C LYS A 103 4.23 3.31 -4.60
N GLY A 104 3.25 3.57 -3.73
CA GLY A 104 3.08 2.88 -2.46
C GLY A 104 3.96 3.39 -1.32
N GLN A 105 4.74 4.45 -1.53
CA GLN A 105 5.56 5.07 -0.49
C GLN A 105 4.71 5.83 0.51
N LEU A 106 5.09 5.80 1.78
CA LEU A 106 4.46 6.62 2.81
C LEU A 106 4.81 8.09 2.57
N VAL A 107 3.79 8.91 2.30
CA VAL A 107 3.96 10.36 2.13
C VAL A 107 3.92 11.06 3.47
N SER A 108 2.90 10.78 4.28
CA SER A 108 2.72 11.40 5.59
C SER A 108 1.75 10.61 6.45
N GLU A 109 1.93 10.70 7.76
CA GLU A 109 0.96 10.24 8.74
C GLU A 109 0.04 11.41 9.11
N TYR A 110 -1.26 11.15 9.15
CA TYR A 110 -2.24 12.16 9.55
C TYR A 110 -2.25 12.33 11.07
N ALA A 111 -2.07 13.54 11.52
CA ALA A 111 -2.15 13.93 12.92
C ALA A 111 -2.92 15.25 13.01
N GLY A 112 -4.22 15.16 13.17
CA GLY A 112 -5.10 16.33 13.23
C GLY A 112 -6.49 15.97 13.72
N GLN A 113 -7.44 16.86 13.52
CA GLN A 113 -8.83 16.61 13.86
C GLN A 113 -9.41 15.52 12.96
N ARG A 114 -10.25 14.68 13.53
CA ARG A 114 -10.84 13.52 12.84
C ARG A 114 -12.21 13.88 12.28
N THR A 115 -12.23 14.85 11.39
CA THR A 115 -13.41 15.34 10.68
C THR A 115 -13.19 15.28 9.18
N GLU A 116 -14.27 15.18 8.41
CA GLU A 116 -14.23 15.18 6.94
C GLU A 116 -13.45 16.39 6.40
N ASP A 117 -13.77 17.59 6.91
CA ASP A 117 -13.12 18.83 6.45
C ASP A 117 -11.61 18.84 6.72
N ALA A 118 -11.20 18.35 7.90
CA ALA A 118 -9.78 18.26 8.25
C ALA A 118 -9.05 17.25 7.38
N PHE A 119 -9.68 16.12 7.05
CA PHE A 119 -9.12 15.12 6.14
C PHE A 119 -8.94 15.70 4.73
N LEU A 120 -9.93 16.40 4.22
CA LEU A 120 -9.87 17.04 2.90
C LEU A 120 -8.78 18.10 2.84
N ASP A 121 -8.65 18.92 3.87
CA ASP A 121 -7.60 19.93 3.97
C ASP A 121 -6.20 19.28 3.94
N PHE A 122 -6.03 18.22 4.68
CA PHE A 122 -4.77 17.45 4.68
C PHE A 122 -4.44 16.89 3.29
N LEU A 123 -5.44 16.31 2.62
CA LEU A 123 -5.25 15.77 1.27
C LEU A 123 -4.88 16.87 0.28
N GLN A 124 -5.55 18.01 0.34
CA GLN A 124 -5.26 19.16 -0.53
C GLN A 124 -3.83 19.70 -0.34
N LYS A 125 -3.31 19.62 0.87
CA LYS A 125 -1.94 20.09 1.19
C LYS A 125 -0.85 19.10 0.80
N ASN A 126 -1.15 17.79 0.77
CA ASN A 126 -0.14 16.74 0.63
C ASN A 126 -0.22 15.99 -0.72
N VAL A 127 -1.30 16.11 -1.44
CA VAL A 127 -1.48 15.52 -2.77
C VAL A 127 -1.18 16.57 -3.83
N ALA A 128 -0.18 16.26 -4.64
CA ALA A 128 0.24 17.16 -5.71
C ALA A 128 -0.54 16.93 -7.00
#